data_ad7b38931668bf4867275da6d3707dd2
#
_entry.id   ad7b38931668bf4867275da6d3707dd2
#
_cell.length_a   1.000
_cell.length_b   1.000
_cell.length_c   1.000
_cell.angle_alpha   90.00
_cell.angle_beta   90.00
_cell.angle_gamma   90.00
#
_symmetry.space_group_name_H-M   'P 1'
#
loop_
_entity.id
_entity.type
_entity.pdbx_description
1 polymer ?
#
loop_
_entity_poly.entity_id
_entity_poly.type
_entity_poly.pdbx_seq_one_letter_code
_entity_poly.pdbx_strand_id
1 'polypeptide(L)'
;MFKNVIVKRPCSKITEGITSAPELGKPDYELALKQHDAYIEALKSCGVEVTVLDADENFPDSCFVEDTAVLTRKCAIITNPGAASRNKEVEAMIPVIKQFYNEDCIEYIKAPGTLEGGDVMMVGDHFYVGRSARTNEEGIRQFIAILEKYGLSGSEVKLEKVLHLKTGVNY
;
A
#
# COMPACT_ATOMS: atom_id res chain seq x y z
N MET A 1 8.88 -13.50 9.33
CA MET A 1 9.57 -13.05 8.09
C MET A 1 8.59 -13.28 6.95
N PHE A 2 8.39 -12.31 6.06
CA PHE A 2 7.58 -12.45 4.85
C PHE A 2 8.29 -13.39 3.87
N LYS A 3 7.50 -14.17 3.12
CA LYS A 3 8.03 -15.10 2.10
C LYS A 3 7.67 -14.67 0.69
N ASN A 4 6.57 -13.93 0.54
CA ASN A 4 6.04 -13.48 -0.73
C ASN A 4 5.92 -11.94 -0.73
N VAL A 5 6.25 -11.32 -1.83
CA VAL A 5 6.13 -9.89 -2.07
C VAL A 5 5.45 -9.67 -3.42
N ILE A 6 4.52 -8.73 -3.48
CA ILE A 6 3.87 -8.30 -4.71
C ILE A 6 4.42 -6.93 -5.07
N VAL A 7 4.86 -6.78 -6.30
CA VAL A 7 5.27 -5.51 -6.89
C VAL A 7 4.56 -5.29 -8.21
N LYS A 8 4.41 -4.04 -8.64
CA LYS A 8 3.80 -3.69 -9.93
C LYS A 8 4.73 -2.76 -10.70
N ARG A 9 4.93 -3.05 -11.98
CA ARG A 9 5.80 -2.23 -12.82
C ARG A 9 5.27 -0.81 -12.96
N PRO A 10 6.13 0.21 -12.90
CA PRO A 10 5.75 1.56 -13.27
C PRO A 10 5.22 1.61 -14.70
N CYS A 11 4.19 2.39 -14.95
CA CYS A 11 3.69 2.68 -16.30
C CYS A 11 4.36 3.93 -16.88
N SER A 12 4.23 4.13 -18.20
CA SER A 12 4.83 5.31 -18.87
C SER A 12 4.27 6.63 -18.35
N LYS A 13 3.03 6.60 -17.86
CA LYS A 13 2.35 7.76 -17.26
C LYS A 13 2.73 8.07 -15.81
N ILE A 14 3.73 7.41 -15.24
CA ILE A 14 4.24 7.75 -13.90
C ILE A 14 4.63 9.24 -13.79
N THR A 15 4.96 9.85 -14.92
CA THR A 15 5.23 11.30 -15.01
C THR A 15 4.01 12.19 -14.79
N GLU A 16 2.81 11.61 -14.75
CA GLU A 16 1.51 12.28 -14.51
C GLU A 16 0.97 11.94 -13.11
N GLY A 17 1.71 11.15 -12.32
CA GLY A 17 1.35 10.75 -10.97
C GLY A 17 1.19 11.92 -10.01
N ILE A 18 0.57 11.64 -8.88
CA ILE A 18 0.32 12.65 -7.84
C ILE A 18 1.65 13.09 -7.22
N THR A 19 1.91 14.38 -7.17
CA THR A 19 3.07 14.95 -6.49
C THR A 19 2.70 16.13 -5.59
N SER A 20 3.35 16.21 -4.44
CA SER A 20 3.33 17.40 -3.57
C SER A 20 4.54 18.31 -3.78
N ALA A 21 5.48 17.93 -4.67
CA ALA A 21 6.73 18.62 -4.93
C ALA A 21 6.97 18.82 -6.44
N PRO A 22 6.08 19.55 -7.14
CA PRO A 22 6.17 19.75 -8.60
C PRO A 22 7.44 20.51 -9.02
N GLU A 23 8.06 21.23 -8.11
CA GLU A 23 9.32 21.94 -8.31
C GLU A 23 10.52 21.03 -8.54
N LEU A 24 10.44 19.75 -8.12
CA LEU A 24 11.47 18.75 -8.36
C LEU A 24 11.45 18.20 -9.80
N GLY A 25 10.45 18.59 -10.60
CA GLY A 25 10.28 18.13 -11.97
C GLY A 25 9.56 16.77 -12.07
N LYS A 26 9.55 16.22 -13.29
CA LYS A 26 8.91 14.95 -13.58
C LYS A 26 9.90 13.80 -13.43
N PRO A 27 9.45 12.61 -12.95
CA PRO A 27 10.30 11.44 -12.92
C PRO A 27 10.69 10.99 -14.35
N ASP A 28 11.88 10.38 -14.47
CA ASP A 28 12.34 9.73 -15.69
C ASP A 28 11.81 8.28 -15.70
N TYR A 29 10.97 7.97 -16.68
CA TYR A 29 10.35 6.66 -16.78
C TYR A 29 11.36 5.52 -17.00
N GLU A 30 12.32 5.72 -17.89
CA GLU A 30 13.34 4.70 -18.19
C GLU A 30 14.23 4.43 -16.97
N LEU A 31 14.54 5.50 -16.23
CA LEU A 31 15.28 5.35 -14.98
C LEU A 31 14.42 4.65 -13.91
N ALA A 32 13.15 4.99 -13.81
CA ALA A 32 12.22 4.34 -12.88
C ALA A 32 12.11 2.82 -13.14
N LEU A 33 12.05 2.39 -14.41
CA LEU A 33 12.06 0.98 -14.78
C LEU A 33 13.35 0.27 -14.33
N LYS A 34 14.51 0.87 -14.60
CA LYS A 34 15.81 0.30 -14.18
C LYS A 34 15.91 0.19 -12.65
N GLN A 35 15.47 1.21 -11.93
CA GLN A 35 15.46 1.21 -10.48
C GLN A 35 14.49 0.16 -9.92
N HIS A 36 13.32 0.00 -10.56
CA HIS A 36 12.35 -1.02 -10.17
C HIS A 36 12.86 -2.44 -10.42
N ASP A 37 13.55 -2.69 -11.54
CA ASP A 37 14.19 -3.97 -11.80
C ASP A 37 15.29 -4.28 -10.77
N ALA A 38 16.11 -3.29 -10.41
CA ALA A 38 17.11 -3.44 -9.36
C ALA A 38 16.47 -3.72 -7.99
N TYR A 39 15.34 -3.08 -7.68
CA TYR A 39 14.56 -3.34 -6.46
C TYR A 39 14.03 -4.78 -6.43
N ILE A 40 13.51 -5.30 -7.54
CA ILE A 40 13.05 -6.69 -7.64
C ILE A 40 14.20 -7.66 -7.35
N GLU A 41 15.38 -7.45 -7.94
CA GLU A 41 16.55 -8.31 -7.72
C GLU A 41 17.04 -8.22 -6.25
N ALA A 42 16.99 -7.04 -5.64
CA ALA A 42 17.29 -6.88 -4.21
C ALA A 42 16.31 -7.68 -3.33
N LEU A 43 15.00 -7.63 -3.62
CA LEU A 43 14.01 -8.43 -2.90
C LEU A 43 14.28 -9.93 -3.04
N LYS A 44 14.56 -10.43 -4.25
CA LYS A 44 14.90 -11.84 -4.49
C LYS A 44 16.16 -12.24 -3.72
N SER A 45 17.16 -11.38 -3.64
CA SER A 45 18.38 -11.63 -2.86
C SER A 45 18.13 -11.77 -1.36
N CYS A 46 17.02 -11.21 -0.86
CA CYS A 46 16.54 -11.40 0.51
C CYS A 46 15.83 -12.75 0.73
N GLY A 47 15.73 -13.60 -0.29
CA GLY A 47 15.13 -14.93 -0.20
C GLY A 47 13.61 -14.93 -0.18
N VAL A 48 12.96 -13.89 -0.72
CA VAL A 48 11.51 -13.83 -0.89
C VAL A 48 11.10 -14.12 -2.34
N GLU A 49 9.93 -14.72 -2.52
CA GLU A 49 9.31 -14.87 -3.83
C GLU A 49 8.64 -13.57 -4.24
N VAL A 50 8.92 -13.09 -5.45
CA VAL A 50 8.40 -11.81 -5.95
C VAL A 50 7.41 -12.05 -7.07
N THR A 51 6.16 -11.69 -6.84
CA THR A 51 5.11 -11.62 -7.88
C THR A 51 5.16 -10.25 -8.52
N VAL A 52 5.50 -10.19 -9.80
CA VAL A 52 5.59 -8.94 -10.56
C VAL A 52 4.34 -8.78 -11.42
N LEU A 53 3.59 -7.71 -11.19
CA LEU A 53 2.41 -7.35 -11.98
C LEU A 53 2.81 -6.41 -13.12
N ASP A 54 2.06 -6.50 -14.22
CA ASP A 54 2.22 -5.61 -15.36
C ASP A 54 1.84 -4.17 -15.00
N ALA A 55 2.42 -3.22 -15.71
CA ALA A 55 2.08 -1.81 -15.64
C ALA A 55 0.63 -1.56 -16.06
N ASP A 56 0.00 -0.53 -15.49
CA ASP A 56 -1.35 -0.11 -15.86
C ASP A 56 -1.36 1.36 -16.25
N GLU A 57 -1.51 1.64 -17.53
CA GLU A 57 -1.48 3.00 -18.08
C GLU A 57 -2.71 3.86 -17.68
N ASN A 58 -3.71 3.26 -17.05
CA ASN A 58 -4.87 4.00 -16.54
C ASN A 58 -4.61 4.59 -15.14
N PHE A 59 -3.59 4.09 -14.44
CA PHE A 59 -3.28 4.45 -13.06
C PHE A 59 -1.80 4.79 -12.90
N PRO A 60 -1.40 6.07 -13.08
CA PRO A 60 -0.02 6.51 -13.01
C PRO A 60 0.73 6.13 -11.73
N ASP A 61 0.00 6.08 -10.60
CA ASP A 61 0.57 5.78 -9.27
C ASP A 61 0.49 4.30 -8.88
N SER A 62 -0.01 3.42 -9.77
CA SER A 62 -0.32 2.02 -9.41
C SER A 62 0.90 1.16 -9.11
N CYS A 63 2.11 1.61 -9.38
CA CYS A 63 3.33 0.93 -8.92
C CYS A 63 3.50 0.97 -7.40
N PHE A 64 2.83 1.90 -6.71
CA PHE A 64 2.78 1.99 -5.25
C PHE A 64 1.69 1.06 -4.68
N VAL A 65 1.83 -0.25 -4.93
CA VAL A 65 0.83 -1.27 -4.56
C VAL A 65 0.58 -1.35 -3.06
N GLU A 66 1.51 -0.89 -2.26
CA GLU A 66 1.41 -0.85 -0.80
C GLU A 66 0.13 -0.15 -0.31
N ASP A 67 -0.30 0.91 -1.03
CA ASP A 67 -1.45 1.71 -0.62
C ASP A 67 -2.79 1.02 -0.83
N THR A 68 -2.83 -0.04 -1.64
CA THR A 68 -4.07 -0.72 -2.03
C THR A 68 -4.49 -1.85 -1.08
N ALA A 69 -3.57 -2.38 -0.27
CA ALA A 69 -3.87 -3.46 0.66
C ALA A 69 -2.84 -3.56 1.78
N VAL A 70 -3.30 -3.88 2.98
CA VAL A 70 -2.45 -4.28 4.11
C VAL A 70 -2.55 -5.78 4.29
N LEU A 71 -1.42 -6.46 4.15
CA LEU A 71 -1.34 -7.91 4.23
C LEU A 71 -0.73 -8.34 5.56
N THR A 72 -1.43 -9.21 6.27
CA THR A 72 -0.99 -9.76 7.55
C THR A 72 -0.83 -11.28 7.44
N ARG A 73 -0.36 -11.96 8.48
CA ARG A 73 -0.32 -13.42 8.50
C ARG A 73 -1.70 -14.07 8.67
N LYS A 74 -2.73 -13.29 9.02
CA LYS A 74 -4.05 -13.78 9.39
C LYS A 74 -5.14 -13.35 8.43
N CYS A 75 -5.01 -12.16 7.85
CA CYS A 75 -5.99 -11.60 6.91
C CYS A 75 -5.33 -10.63 5.94
N ALA A 76 -6.00 -10.38 4.84
CA ALA A 76 -5.73 -9.28 3.91
C ALA A 76 -6.79 -8.20 4.09
N ILE A 77 -6.40 -6.94 4.15
CA ILE A 77 -7.32 -5.81 4.30
C ILE A 77 -7.16 -4.93 3.05
N ILE A 78 -8.14 -4.99 2.18
CA ILE A 78 -8.22 -4.13 1.00
C ILE A 78 -8.56 -2.72 1.48
N THR A 79 -7.76 -1.77 1.10
CA THR A 79 -7.91 -0.38 1.52
C THR A 79 -8.98 0.35 0.71
N ASN A 80 -9.26 1.57 1.11
CA ASN A 80 -9.98 2.56 0.33
C ASN A 80 -9.09 3.81 0.25
N PRO A 81 -8.24 3.95 -0.78
CA PRO A 81 -7.29 5.05 -0.89
C PRO A 81 -7.96 6.42 -0.76
N GLY A 82 -7.33 7.33 -0.03
CA GLY A 82 -7.82 8.70 0.15
C GLY A 82 -7.73 9.57 -1.11
N ALA A 83 -6.82 9.23 -2.02
CA ALA A 83 -6.73 9.86 -3.32
C ALA A 83 -7.76 9.26 -4.28
N ALA A 84 -8.77 10.05 -4.70
CA ALA A 84 -9.86 9.59 -5.55
C ALA A 84 -9.40 8.94 -6.86
N SER A 85 -8.31 9.44 -7.47
CA SER A 85 -7.71 8.87 -8.68
C SER A 85 -7.17 7.44 -8.49
N ARG A 86 -6.89 7.04 -7.24
CA ARG A 86 -6.31 5.73 -6.90
C ARG A 86 -7.33 4.71 -6.42
N ASN A 87 -8.58 5.11 -6.13
CA ASN A 87 -9.57 4.19 -5.54
C ASN A 87 -9.77 2.90 -6.33
N LYS A 88 -9.72 2.96 -7.67
CA LYS A 88 -9.93 1.79 -8.52
C LYS A 88 -8.67 0.91 -8.67
N GLU A 89 -7.52 1.35 -8.23
CA GLU A 89 -6.29 0.54 -8.26
C GLU A 89 -6.46 -0.77 -7.47
N VAL A 90 -7.28 -0.75 -6.41
CA VAL A 90 -7.57 -1.93 -5.57
C VAL A 90 -8.22 -3.07 -6.36
N GLU A 91 -8.99 -2.78 -7.41
CA GLU A 91 -9.69 -3.78 -8.21
C GLU A 91 -8.72 -4.76 -8.88
N ALA A 92 -7.58 -4.27 -9.34
CA ALA A 92 -6.54 -5.09 -9.95
C ALA A 92 -5.77 -5.94 -8.94
N MET A 93 -5.75 -5.53 -7.66
CA MET A 93 -5.03 -6.23 -6.60
C MET A 93 -5.82 -7.39 -6.00
N ILE A 94 -7.16 -7.32 -5.98
CA ILE A 94 -8.01 -8.33 -5.37
C ILE A 94 -7.77 -9.74 -5.94
N PRO A 95 -7.72 -9.96 -7.28
CA PRO A 95 -7.45 -11.29 -7.84
C PRO A 95 -6.07 -11.85 -7.47
N VAL A 96 -5.09 -10.97 -7.30
CA VAL A 96 -3.73 -11.37 -6.90
C VAL A 96 -3.71 -11.78 -5.43
N ILE A 97 -4.36 -11.01 -4.55
CA ILE A 97 -4.45 -11.28 -3.11
C ILE A 97 -5.19 -12.60 -2.85
N LYS A 98 -6.22 -12.92 -3.63
CA LYS A 98 -6.96 -14.20 -3.57
C LYS A 98 -6.10 -15.44 -3.86
N GLN A 99 -4.91 -15.29 -4.42
CA GLN A 99 -3.96 -16.40 -4.59
C GLN A 99 -3.26 -16.76 -3.27
N PHE A 100 -3.25 -15.86 -2.29
CA PHE A 100 -2.55 -16.02 -1.02
C PHE A 100 -3.49 -16.12 0.18
N TYR A 101 -4.73 -15.65 0.07
CA TYR A 101 -5.71 -15.60 1.14
C TYR A 101 -7.05 -16.22 0.72
N ASN A 102 -7.67 -16.98 1.62
CA ASN A 102 -9.05 -17.43 1.45
C ASN A 102 -9.99 -16.22 1.49
N GLU A 103 -11.11 -16.29 0.79
CA GLU A 103 -12.07 -15.17 0.69
C GLU A 103 -12.64 -14.72 2.05
N ASP A 104 -12.81 -15.65 2.98
CA ASP A 104 -13.26 -15.37 4.37
C ASP A 104 -12.24 -14.62 5.23
N CYS A 105 -10.99 -14.53 4.75
CA CYS A 105 -9.91 -13.77 5.38
C CYS A 105 -9.59 -12.47 4.64
N ILE A 106 -10.42 -12.05 3.68
CA ILE A 106 -10.26 -10.79 2.95
C ILE A 106 -11.29 -9.77 3.44
N GLU A 107 -10.80 -8.71 4.05
CA GLU A 107 -11.58 -7.62 4.62
C GLU A 107 -11.44 -6.34 3.80
N TYR A 108 -12.33 -5.39 4.01
CA TYR A 108 -12.39 -4.16 3.20
C TYR A 108 -12.61 -2.93 4.07
N ILE A 109 -11.85 -1.88 3.82
CA ILE A 109 -12.17 -0.54 4.31
C ILE A 109 -13.24 0.06 3.41
N LYS A 110 -14.34 0.52 4.01
CA LYS A 110 -15.52 1.03 3.29
C LYS A 110 -15.67 2.53 3.49
N ALA A 111 -16.17 3.21 2.48
CA ALA A 111 -16.54 4.62 2.59
C ALA A 111 -17.52 4.84 3.78
N PRO A 112 -17.43 5.96 4.52
CA PRO A 112 -16.57 7.12 4.27
C PRO A 112 -15.14 6.97 4.82
N GLY A 113 -14.75 5.79 5.34
CA GLY A 113 -13.39 5.51 5.78
C GLY A 113 -12.42 5.51 4.60
N THR A 114 -11.28 6.18 4.76
CA THR A 114 -10.16 6.13 3.83
C THR A 114 -8.91 5.62 4.55
N LEU A 115 -8.11 4.81 3.85
CA LEU A 115 -6.85 4.28 4.36
C LEU A 115 -5.92 3.97 3.19
N GLU A 116 -4.67 4.39 3.30
CA GLU A 116 -3.57 4.00 2.42
C GLU A 116 -2.52 3.22 3.21
N GLY A 117 -1.99 2.13 2.64
CA GLY A 117 -1.05 1.26 3.35
C GLY A 117 0.28 1.93 3.70
N GLY A 118 0.64 3.03 3.03
CA GLY A 118 1.77 3.88 3.41
C GLY A 118 1.65 4.46 4.82
N ASP A 119 0.42 4.57 5.35
CA ASP A 119 0.15 5.01 6.73
C ASP A 119 0.17 3.88 7.75
N VAL A 120 0.37 2.64 7.35
CA VAL A 120 0.30 1.48 8.25
C VAL A 120 1.68 0.86 8.46
N MET A 121 2.19 0.88 9.68
CA MET A 121 3.44 0.25 10.08
C MET A 121 3.16 -0.88 11.08
N MET A 122 3.63 -2.09 10.76
CA MET A 122 3.46 -3.27 11.60
C MET A 122 4.71 -3.49 12.48
N VAL A 123 4.49 -3.68 13.77
CA VAL A 123 5.53 -4.07 14.75
C VAL A 123 5.03 -5.29 15.52
N GLY A 124 5.49 -6.47 15.17
CA GLY A 124 4.95 -7.72 15.71
C GLY A 124 3.47 -7.90 15.32
N ASP A 125 2.59 -8.01 16.31
CA ASP A 125 1.14 -8.13 16.13
C ASP A 125 0.39 -6.79 16.39
N HIS A 126 1.12 -5.69 16.50
CA HIS A 126 0.58 -4.35 16.67
C HIS A 126 0.81 -3.49 15.44
N PHE A 127 -0.20 -2.68 15.06
CA PHE A 127 -0.16 -1.82 13.89
C PHE A 127 -0.31 -0.36 14.31
N TYR A 128 0.67 0.46 13.94
CA TYR A 128 0.61 1.91 14.07
C TYR A 128 0.03 2.49 12.79
N VAL A 129 -1.01 3.31 12.91
CA VAL A 129 -1.75 3.85 11.76
C VAL A 129 -1.72 5.37 11.78
N GLY A 130 -1.05 5.96 10.80
CA GLY A 130 -0.96 7.40 10.64
C GLY A 130 -2.30 8.02 10.24
N ARG A 131 -2.75 9.04 10.98
CA ARG A 131 -3.83 9.91 10.50
C ARG A 131 -3.21 11.00 9.62
N SER A 132 -3.48 10.92 8.33
CA SER A 132 -2.91 11.79 7.29
C SER A 132 -4.01 12.42 6.43
N ALA A 133 -3.62 13.14 5.37
CA ALA A 133 -4.57 13.60 4.35
C ALA A 133 -5.17 12.43 3.53
N ARG A 134 -4.58 11.24 3.60
CA ARG A 134 -4.98 10.03 2.85
C ARG A 134 -5.72 9.01 3.70
N THR A 135 -5.50 9.03 5.01
CA THR A 135 -6.07 8.09 5.98
C THR A 135 -6.84 8.87 7.04
N ASN A 136 -8.15 8.72 7.07
CA ASN A 136 -9.02 9.44 8.00
C ASN A 136 -9.35 8.60 9.26
N GLU A 137 -9.96 9.24 10.24
CA GLU A 137 -10.35 8.63 11.52
C GLU A 137 -11.25 7.41 11.33
N GLU A 138 -12.22 7.48 10.42
CA GLU A 138 -13.13 6.37 10.16
C GLU A 138 -12.41 5.17 9.53
N GLY A 139 -11.47 5.40 8.61
CA GLY A 139 -10.63 4.34 8.05
C GLY A 139 -9.79 3.66 9.12
N ILE A 140 -9.17 4.44 10.02
CA ILE A 140 -8.41 3.93 11.17
C ILE A 140 -9.30 3.08 12.08
N ARG A 141 -10.49 3.58 12.42
CA ARG A 141 -11.44 2.86 13.27
C ARG A 141 -11.85 1.51 12.68
N GLN A 142 -12.17 1.48 11.38
CA GLN A 142 -12.50 0.24 10.68
C GLN A 142 -11.31 -0.71 10.66
N PHE A 143 -10.12 -0.22 10.36
CA PHE A 143 -8.91 -1.01 10.31
C PHE A 143 -8.60 -1.68 11.65
N ILE A 144 -8.64 -0.92 12.75
CA ILE A 144 -8.42 -1.45 14.10
C ILE A 144 -9.47 -2.51 14.46
N ALA A 145 -10.75 -2.27 14.16
CA ALA A 145 -11.82 -3.24 14.40
C ALA A 145 -11.60 -4.57 13.62
N ILE A 146 -11.12 -4.47 12.38
CA ILE A 146 -10.73 -5.65 11.60
C ILE A 146 -9.56 -6.37 12.25
N LEU A 147 -8.51 -5.66 12.65
CA LEU A 147 -7.35 -6.25 13.33
C LEU A 147 -7.76 -7.04 14.57
N GLU A 148 -8.62 -6.46 15.41
CA GLU A 148 -9.13 -7.08 16.64
C GLU A 148 -9.89 -8.39 16.36
N LYS A 149 -10.70 -8.45 15.29
CA LYS A 149 -11.38 -9.67 14.83
C LYS A 149 -10.41 -10.83 14.61
N TYR A 150 -9.18 -10.53 14.20
CA TYR A 150 -8.13 -11.52 13.97
C TYR A 150 -7.13 -11.63 15.13
N GLY A 151 -7.43 -11.04 16.30
CA GLY A 151 -6.53 -11.08 17.46
C GLY A 151 -5.22 -10.35 17.22
N LEU A 152 -5.29 -9.26 16.46
CA LEU A 152 -4.23 -8.27 16.25
C LEU A 152 -4.66 -6.97 16.94
N SER A 153 -3.78 -5.98 17.01
CA SER A 153 -4.09 -4.70 17.62
C SER A 153 -3.58 -3.53 16.79
N GLY A 154 -4.13 -2.35 17.01
CA GLY A 154 -3.67 -1.15 16.35
C GLY A 154 -3.86 0.10 17.18
N SER A 155 -3.11 1.14 16.86
CA SER A 155 -3.24 2.46 17.47
C SER A 155 -3.00 3.56 16.43
N GLU A 156 -3.71 4.69 16.64
CA GLU A 156 -3.55 5.87 15.81
C GLU A 156 -2.27 6.64 16.15
N VAL A 157 -1.62 7.18 15.13
CA VAL A 157 -0.53 8.15 15.21
C VAL A 157 -0.93 9.41 14.47
N LYS A 158 -0.91 10.56 15.13
CA LYS A 158 -1.19 11.85 14.48
C LYS A 158 0.02 12.30 13.66
N LEU A 159 -0.19 12.63 12.40
CA LEU A 159 0.83 13.14 11.50
C LEU A 159 0.60 14.63 11.23
N GLU A 160 1.68 15.43 11.22
CA GLU A 160 1.58 16.87 11.00
C GLU A 160 2.20 17.34 9.67
N LYS A 161 3.30 16.72 9.23
CA LYS A 161 4.14 17.26 8.14
C LYS A 161 4.59 16.25 7.08
N VAL A 162 4.26 14.97 7.24
CA VAL A 162 4.67 13.93 6.30
C VAL A 162 3.47 13.42 5.49
N LEU A 163 3.72 12.93 4.29
CA LEU A 163 2.67 12.39 3.43
C LEU A 163 2.03 11.15 4.07
N HIS A 164 2.85 10.21 4.54
CA HIS A 164 2.47 8.97 5.19
C HIS A 164 3.33 8.69 6.42
N LEU A 165 2.83 7.86 7.33
CA LEU A 165 3.59 7.43 8.51
C LEU A 165 4.96 6.85 8.10
N LYS A 166 4.99 5.94 7.12
CA LYS A 166 6.22 5.28 6.67
C LYS A 166 7.16 6.18 5.87
N THR A 167 6.77 7.41 5.53
CA THR A 167 7.70 8.43 5.03
C THR A 167 8.62 8.93 6.14
N GLY A 168 8.15 8.96 7.38
CA GLY A 168 8.88 9.52 8.53
C GLY A 168 9.49 8.47 9.45
N VAL A 169 8.95 7.25 9.48
CA VAL A 169 9.41 6.18 10.38
C VAL A 169 9.20 4.82 9.75
N ASN A 170 10.12 3.91 10.01
CA ASN A 170 10.02 2.50 9.62
C ASN A 170 10.58 1.61 10.74
N TYR A 171 10.14 0.32 10.76
CA TYR A 171 10.55 -0.70 11.73
C TYR A 171 11.16 -1.92 11.04
#